data_d160415ae649b2e37f1fe2d38f271fa3
#
_entry.id   d160415ae649b2e37f1fe2d38f271fa3
#
_cell.length_a   1.000
_cell.length_b   1.000
_cell.length_c   1.000
_cell.angle_alpha   90.00
_cell.angle_beta   90.00
_cell.angle_gamma   90.00
#
_symmetry.space_group_name_H-M   'P 1'
#
loop_
_entity.id
_entity.type
_entity.pdbx_description
1 polymer ?
#
loop_
_entity_poly.entity_id
_entity_poly.type
_entity_poly.pdbx_seq_one_letter_code
_entity_poly.pdbx_strand_id
1 'polypeptide(L)'
;MRALFTVAFTGLLAVAIPVGAIAQPAGSPALKAGAAKVDVTPAPNELPKNYDGILDHLYSRAIVLQSGSTSAAIITVDAGVVPDQVWQAVTEQVQKELGIPAINVLLTASHTHSVPMQPGAGYVQKIVESVKLAKERLQPARVGYGSGVSYLNVNRNIIDPKTRKWWEGANYEGTTDKTVAVVKFESLSGEPIAVYYNYAMHAVTVGQLDRVSADYPGATSKYIEDSLDDKAVAVFSNGAAGDQNPIYFQQTFDLREIRIQDYAKRGVDISNAMPPGGEGLNKSDPTVIKLMNQQKQMILSMGQFLGEEVLHVIRGMERTESNAPIYAGYKTIRCPGRERTNSGRAGSPGEYQDAGPVELRLGLVRVGQTVIGAINAEVFNLIAQRFKKESPYTATMMTTLTNGMARSGYIPNDAAYGMQTFEVLSSRLKPGCAETSIVNGLLDLIGDSERPGAEN
;
A
#
# COMPACT_ATOMS: atom_id res chain seq x y z
N MET A 1 70.13 11.75 -40.86
CA MET A 1 69.95 11.86 -39.39
C MET A 1 68.55 11.48 -38.99
N ARG A 2 68.40 10.28 -38.44
CA ARG A 2 67.14 9.77 -37.94
C ARG A 2 67.19 9.83 -36.40
N ALA A 3 66.36 10.62 -35.77
CA ALA A 3 66.18 10.66 -34.29
C ALA A 3 65.16 9.61 -33.84
N LEU A 4 65.65 8.68 -33.04
CA LEU A 4 64.76 7.75 -32.29
C LEU A 4 64.22 8.47 -31.06
N PHE A 5 62.89 8.52 -30.95
CA PHE A 5 62.18 8.86 -29.68
C PHE A 5 61.85 7.59 -28.93
N THR A 6 62.43 7.42 -27.76
CA THR A 6 62.12 6.34 -26.82
C THR A 6 60.98 6.83 -25.92
N VAL A 7 59.80 6.20 -25.99
CA VAL A 7 58.70 6.47 -25.09
C VAL A 7 58.83 5.54 -23.88
N ALA A 8 59.04 6.11 -22.72
CA ALA A 8 59.01 5.37 -21.46
C ALA A 8 57.57 5.18 -20.98
N PHE A 9 57.13 3.93 -20.89
CA PHE A 9 55.87 3.54 -20.28
C PHE A 9 56.05 3.47 -18.76
N THR A 10 55.51 4.46 -18.03
CA THR A 10 55.36 4.39 -16.57
C THR A 10 54.09 3.60 -16.24
N GLY A 11 54.29 2.37 -15.78
CA GLY A 11 53.20 1.52 -15.29
C GLY A 11 52.62 2.08 -13.99
N LEU A 12 51.33 2.49 -14.02
CA LEU A 12 50.55 2.73 -12.81
C LEU A 12 50.19 1.37 -12.20
N LEU A 13 50.73 1.07 -11.03
CA LEU A 13 50.26 -0.01 -10.18
C LEU A 13 48.91 0.43 -9.60
N ALA A 14 47.82 -0.16 -10.08
CA ALA A 14 46.50 -0.06 -9.45
C ALA A 14 46.52 -0.88 -8.16
N VAL A 15 46.61 -0.22 -7.02
CA VAL A 15 46.37 -0.84 -5.71
C VAL A 15 44.88 -1.12 -5.60
N ALA A 16 44.48 -2.38 -5.78
CA ALA A 16 43.14 -2.84 -5.47
C ALA A 16 42.95 -2.78 -3.94
N ILE A 17 42.21 -1.79 -3.46
CA ILE A 17 41.74 -1.75 -2.08
C ILE A 17 40.63 -2.83 -1.98
N PRO A 18 40.78 -3.86 -1.13
CA PRO A 18 39.69 -4.80 -0.90
C PRO A 18 38.52 -4.02 -0.29
N VAL A 19 37.41 -3.96 -0.99
CA VAL A 19 36.13 -3.51 -0.40
C VAL A 19 35.83 -4.49 0.73
N GLY A 20 36.08 -4.06 1.97
CA GLY A 20 35.81 -4.84 3.15
C GLY A 20 34.34 -5.28 3.13
N ALA A 21 34.10 -6.56 3.11
CA ALA A 21 32.80 -7.12 3.47
C ALA A 21 32.43 -6.53 4.83
N ILE A 22 31.35 -5.78 4.91
CA ILE A 22 30.78 -5.34 6.20
C ILE A 22 30.47 -6.62 6.95
N ALA A 23 31.27 -6.93 7.98
CA ALA A 23 31.07 -8.08 8.84
C ALA A 23 29.68 -7.94 9.46
N GLN A 24 28.79 -8.90 9.20
CA GLN A 24 27.51 -9.00 9.90
C GLN A 24 27.81 -9.07 11.41
N PRO A 25 27.00 -8.41 12.27
CA PRO A 25 27.16 -8.51 13.70
C PRO A 25 27.15 -9.99 14.10
N ALA A 26 28.22 -10.44 14.72
CA ALA A 26 28.31 -11.81 15.21
C ALA A 26 27.23 -12.00 16.29
N GLY A 27 26.18 -12.77 15.99
CA GLY A 27 25.14 -13.11 16.95
C GLY A 27 23.69 -12.90 16.56
N SER A 28 23.39 -12.27 15.42
CA SER A 28 21.98 -12.17 14.97
C SER A 28 21.43 -13.54 14.57
N PRO A 29 20.22 -13.91 15.02
CA PRO A 29 19.64 -15.22 14.68
C PRO A 29 19.29 -15.33 13.20
N ALA A 30 19.36 -16.55 12.65
CA ALA A 30 19.07 -16.83 11.25
C ALA A 30 17.59 -16.54 10.93
N LEU A 31 17.36 -15.85 9.82
CA LEU A 31 16.03 -15.56 9.30
C LEU A 31 15.41 -16.80 8.64
N LYS A 32 14.13 -17.00 8.92
CA LYS A 32 13.25 -17.89 8.15
C LYS A 32 12.10 -17.07 7.58
N ALA A 33 11.65 -17.45 6.39
CA ALA A 33 10.48 -16.87 5.74
C ALA A 33 9.62 -17.96 5.12
N GLY A 34 8.32 -17.74 5.10
CA GLY A 34 7.36 -18.55 4.38
C GLY A 34 6.20 -17.67 3.91
N ALA A 35 5.58 -18.03 2.79
CA ALA A 35 4.51 -17.24 2.21
C ALA A 35 3.39 -18.11 1.65
N ALA A 36 2.16 -17.59 1.68
CA ALA A 36 1.00 -18.23 1.10
C ALA A 36 -0.06 -17.21 0.68
N LYS A 37 -0.91 -17.62 -0.26
CA LYS A 37 -2.13 -16.87 -0.65
C LYS A 37 -3.35 -17.78 -0.52
N VAL A 38 -4.48 -17.21 -0.10
CA VAL A 38 -5.79 -17.87 0.01
C VAL A 38 -6.83 -17.02 -0.69
N ASP A 39 -7.68 -17.63 -1.50
CA ASP A 39 -8.78 -16.96 -2.19
C ASP A 39 -9.87 -16.53 -1.20
N VAL A 40 -10.11 -15.23 -1.12
CA VAL A 40 -11.15 -14.60 -0.28
C VAL A 40 -12.31 -14.06 -1.10
N THR A 41 -12.36 -14.35 -2.41
CA THR A 41 -13.45 -13.92 -3.30
C THR A 41 -14.78 -14.40 -2.71
N PRO A 42 -15.80 -13.52 -2.61
CA PRO A 42 -17.14 -13.96 -2.23
C PRO A 42 -17.72 -14.88 -3.29
N ALA A 43 -18.53 -15.84 -2.88
CA ALA A 43 -19.24 -16.70 -3.82
C ALA A 43 -20.24 -15.86 -4.64
N PRO A 44 -20.56 -16.24 -5.90
CA PRO A 44 -21.50 -15.49 -6.74
C PRO A 44 -22.87 -15.23 -6.09
N ASN A 45 -23.36 -16.15 -5.26
CA ASN A 45 -24.62 -16.01 -4.54
C ASN A 45 -24.53 -15.13 -3.28
N GLU A 46 -23.34 -14.74 -2.86
CA GLU A 46 -23.09 -13.80 -1.76
C GLU A 46 -22.94 -12.35 -2.25
N LEU A 47 -22.88 -12.14 -3.57
CA LEU A 47 -22.73 -10.80 -4.13
C LEU A 47 -23.99 -9.96 -3.88
N PRO A 48 -23.85 -8.69 -3.45
CA PRO A 48 -24.95 -7.75 -3.40
C PRO A 48 -25.60 -7.58 -4.79
N LYS A 49 -26.91 -7.28 -4.82
CA LYS A 49 -27.70 -7.15 -6.06
C LYS A 49 -27.14 -6.14 -7.07
N ASN A 50 -26.33 -5.18 -6.63
CA ASN A 50 -25.70 -4.18 -7.46
C ASN A 50 -24.40 -4.66 -8.11
N TYR A 51 -23.93 -5.88 -7.82
CA TYR A 51 -22.75 -6.47 -8.48
C TYR A 51 -23.16 -7.42 -9.61
N ASP A 52 -22.54 -7.24 -10.77
CA ASP A 52 -22.78 -8.05 -11.97
C ASP A 52 -21.83 -9.26 -12.10
N GLY A 53 -21.11 -9.59 -11.03
CA GLY A 53 -20.22 -10.72 -11.00
C GLY A 53 -18.78 -10.36 -10.61
N ILE A 54 -17.88 -11.27 -10.90
CA ILE A 54 -16.47 -11.23 -10.56
C ILE A 54 -15.67 -10.96 -11.82
N LEU A 55 -14.82 -9.93 -11.80
CA LEU A 55 -13.88 -9.63 -12.89
C LEU A 55 -12.58 -10.41 -12.68
N ASP A 56 -12.05 -10.39 -11.47
CA ASP A 56 -10.89 -11.14 -11.04
C ASP A 56 -11.01 -11.52 -9.56
N HIS A 57 -10.18 -12.48 -9.13
CA HIS A 57 -10.22 -13.03 -7.79
C HIS A 57 -9.53 -12.15 -6.76
N LEU A 58 -10.04 -12.17 -5.53
CA LEU A 58 -9.48 -11.50 -4.37
C LEU A 58 -8.68 -12.48 -3.53
N TYR A 59 -7.56 -12.04 -3.00
CA TYR A 59 -6.70 -12.89 -2.17
C TYR A 59 -6.37 -12.25 -0.82
N SER A 60 -6.19 -13.10 0.20
CA SER A 60 -5.36 -12.81 1.35
C SER A 60 -3.98 -13.40 1.06
N ARG A 61 -2.95 -12.54 1.11
CA ARG A 61 -1.55 -12.90 0.91
C ARG A 61 -0.77 -12.66 2.19
N ALA A 62 -0.07 -13.67 2.69
CA ALA A 62 0.65 -13.59 3.94
C ALA A 62 2.12 -13.98 3.78
N ILE A 63 2.98 -13.24 4.47
CA ILE A 63 4.39 -13.59 4.71
C ILE A 63 4.55 -13.78 6.21
N VAL A 64 5.06 -14.94 6.62
CA VAL A 64 5.46 -15.19 8.00
C VAL A 64 6.97 -15.20 8.07
N LEU A 65 7.51 -14.48 9.04
CA LEU A 65 8.93 -14.33 9.30
C LEU A 65 9.25 -14.86 10.69
N GLN A 66 10.41 -15.46 10.86
CA GLN A 66 10.94 -15.90 12.14
C GLN A 66 12.44 -15.64 12.22
N SER A 67 12.89 -15.08 13.35
CA SER A 67 14.30 -14.86 13.67
C SER A 67 14.48 -15.10 15.17
N GLY A 68 15.23 -16.14 15.54
CA GLY A 68 15.28 -16.59 16.94
C GLY A 68 13.92 -17.00 17.49
N SER A 69 13.51 -16.41 18.59
CA SER A 69 12.19 -16.58 19.22
C SER A 69 11.11 -15.67 18.63
N THR A 70 11.50 -14.63 17.90
CA THR A 70 10.55 -13.64 17.36
C THR A 70 9.93 -14.11 16.05
N SER A 71 8.60 -14.05 15.98
CA SER A 71 7.85 -14.30 14.75
C SER A 71 6.95 -13.11 14.43
N ALA A 72 6.82 -12.77 13.15
CA ALA A 72 5.93 -11.72 12.66
C ALA A 72 5.15 -12.20 11.43
N ALA A 73 3.99 -11.59 11.21
CA ALA A 73 3.17 -11.82 10.01
C ALA A 73 2.86 -10.51 9.31
N ILE A 74 3.13 -10.44 8.01
CA ILE A 74 2.74 -9.34 7.12
C ILE A 74 1.65 -9.87 6.21
N ILE A 75 0.47 -9.26 6.25
CA ILE A 75 -0.72 -9.75 5.55
C ILE A 75 -1.31 -8.61 4.73
N THR A 76 -1.58 -8.86 3.47
CA THR A 76 -2.41 -7.97 2.65
C THR A 76 -3.65 -8.72 2.20
N VAL A 77 -4.80 -8.08 2.35
CA VAL A 77 -6.07 -8.59 1.84
C VAL A 77 -6.62 -7.66 0.77
N ASP A 78 -7.13 -8.23 -0.31
CA ASP A 78 -7.78 -7.46 -1.38
C ASP A 78 -9.15 -6.97 -0.89
N ALA A 79 -9.15 -5.77 -0.31
CA ALA A 79 -10.28 -5.09 0.29
C ALA A 79 -10.10 -3.57 0.18
N GLY A 80 -11.18 -2.81 0.33
CA GLY A 80 -11.10 -1.35 0.40
C GLY A 80 -10.42 -0.87 1.68
N VAL A 81 -10.79 -1.47 2.79
CA VAL A 81 -10.24 -1.24 4.12
C VAL A 81 -10.30 -2.51 4.96
N VAL A 82 -9.57 -2.56 6.05
CA VAL A 82 -9.72 -3.59 7.09
C VAL A 82 -10.47 -2.97 8.26
N PRO A 83 -11.75 -3.34 8.52
CA PRO A 83 -12.47 -2.87 9.68
C PRO A 83 -11.80 -3.31 11.01
N ASP A 84 -11.94 -2.50 12.06
CA ASP A 84 -11.37 -2.81 13.39
C ASP A 84 -11.76 -4.20 13.89
N GLN A 85 -13.02 -4.59 13.71
CA GLN A 85 -13.53 -5.90 14.13
C GLN A 85 -12.83 -7.06 13.40
N VAL A 86 -12.57 -6.90 12.10
CA VAL A 86 -11.84 -7.91 11.30
C VAL A 86 -10.39 -7.99 11.77
N TRP A 87 -9.73 -6.84 11.93
CA TRP A 87 -8.35 -6.78 12.43
C TRP A 87 -8.21 -7.48 13.80
N GLN A 88 -9.07 -7.13 14.76
CA GLN A 88 -9.07 -7.74 16.09
C GLN A 88 -9.26 -9.26 16.02
N ALA A 89 -10.29 -9.71 15.29
CA ALA A 89 -10.57 -11.15 15.16
C ALA A 89 -9.42 -11.93 14.51
N VAL A 90 -8.78 -11.36 13.47
CA VAL A 90 -7.63 -11.99 12.81
C VAL A 90 -6.43 -12.06 13.75
N THR A 91 -6.08 -10.95 14.42
CA THR A 91 -4.90 -10.91 15.30
C THR A 91 -5.06 -11.81 16.53
N GLU A 92 -6.26 -11.87 17.11
CA GLU A 92 -6.59 -12.78 18.22
C GLU A 92 -6.45 -14.26 17.80
N GLN A 93 -7.00 -14.63 16.63
CA GLN A 93 -6.90 -16.01 16.14
C GLN A 93 -5.46 -16.37 15.77
N VAL A 94 -4.73 -15.48 15.08
CA VAL A 94 -3.31 -15.68 14.75
C VAL A 94 -2.47 -15.87 16.01
N GLN A 95 -2.69 -15.07 17.06
CA GLN A 95 -1.98 -15.25 18.32
C GLN A 95 -2.35 -16.57 19.00
N LYS A 96 -3.65 -16.89 19.09
CA LYS A 96 -4.13 -18.10 19.77
C LYS A 96 -3.73 -19.37 19.07
N GLU A 97 -3.86 -19.44 17.76
CA GLU A 97 -3.68 -20.68 16.98
C GLU A 97 -2.23 -20.86 16.48
N LEU A 98 -1.56 -19.74 16.18
CA LEU A 98 -0.25 -19.77 15.54
C LEU A 98 0.88 -19.26 16.43
N GLY A 99 0.57 -18.72 17.62
CA GLY A 99 1.58 -18.23 18.56
C GLY A 99 2.35 -17.00 18.09
N ILE A 100 1.85 -16.27 17.09
CA ILE A 100 2.43 -14.99 16.67
C ILE A 100 1.74 -13.87 17.47
N PRO A 101 2.46 -13.10 18.29
CA PRO A 101 1.85 -12.06 19.09
C PRO A 101 1.06 -11.06 18.25
N ALA A 102 -0.09 -10.58 18.74
CA ALA A 102 -0.94 -9.63 18.01
C ALA A 102 -0.18 -8.37 17.57
N ILE A 103 0.77 -7.90 18.39
CA ILE A 103 1.65 -6.76 18.10
C ILE A 103 2.57 -7.01 16.89
N ASN A 104 2.86 -8.29 16.58
CA ASN A 104 3.73 -8.70 15.49
C ASN A 104 2.94 -9.01 14.20
N VAL A 105 1.65 -8.68 14.15
CA VAL A 105 0.81 -8.86 12.97
C VAL A 105 0.56 -7.51 12.31
N LEU A 106 1.01 -7.35 11.08
CA LEU A 106 0.70 -6.23 10.22
C LEU A 106 -0.33 -6.68 9.18
N LEU A 107 -1.57 -6.22 9.32
CA LEU A 107 -2.67 -6.52 8.41
C LEU A 107 -3.07 -5.26 7.65
N THR A 108 -2.99 -5.26 6.32
CA THR A 108 -3.31 -4.12 5.46
C THR A 108 -4.32 -4.48 4.37
N ALA A 109 -5.00 -3.48 3.83
CA ALA A 109 -5.83 -3.61 2.65
C ALA A 109 -5.08 -3.16 1.39
N SER A 110 -5.36 -3.80 0.23
CA SER A 110 -4.88 -3.34 -1.07
C SER A 110 -5.57 -2.05 -1.55
N HIS A 111 -6.63 -1.66 -0.86
CA HIS A 111 -7.46 -0.48 -1.15
C HIS A 111 -8.26 -0.56 -2.44
N THR A 112 -8.57 -1.75 -2.92
CA THR A 112 -9.48 -1.87 -4.07
C THR A 112 -10.87 -1.35 -3.73
N HIS A 113 -11.41 -0.49 -4.60
CA HIS A 113 -12.76 0.06 -4.49
C HIS A 113 -13.82 -0.82 -5.19
N SER A 114 -13.43 -1.99 -5.67
CA SER A 114 -14.31 -2.91 -6.42
C SER A 114 -14.62 -4.17 -5.63
N VAL A 115 -15.00 -4.00 -4.36
CA VAL A 115 -15.37 -5.09 -3.45
C VAL A 115 -16.64 -4.74 -2.67
N PRO A 116 -17.46 -5.74 -2.32
CA PRO A 116 -18.60 -5.51 -1.44
C PRO A 116 -18.17 -4.95 -0.08
N MET A 117 -19.00 -4.06 0.49
CA MET A 117 -18.78 -3.53 1.85
C MET A 117 -18.80 -4.62 2.93
N GLN A 118 -19.57 -5.68 2.70
CA GLN A 118 -19.63 -6.84 3.60
C GLN A 118 -18.81 -7.97 2.99
N PRO A 119 -17.81 -8.48 3.71
CA PRO A 119 -17.02 -9.62 3.24
C PRO A 119 -17.89 -10.91 3.20
N GLY A 120 -17.50 -11.85 2.34
CA GLY A 120 -18.15 -13.16 2.23
C GLY A 120 -17.97 -14.04 3.47
N ALA A 121 -18.67 -15.15 3.52
CA ALA A 121 -18.59 -16.10 4.62
C ALA A 121 -17.18 -16.64 4.86
N GLY A 122 -16.81 -16.82 6.13
CA GLY A 122 -15.51 -17.34 6.51
C GLY A 122 -14.31 -16.42 6.21
N TYR A 123 -14.56 -15.13 5.98
CA TYR A 123 -13.51 -14.18 5.58
C TYR A 123 -12.32 -14.12 6.56
N VAL A 124 -12.60 -14.00 7.86
CA VAL A 124 -11.56 -13.99 8.91
C VAL A 124 -10.76 -15.30 8.89
N GLN A 125 -11.47 -16.44 8.81
CA GLN A 125 -10.86 -17.76 8.78
C GLN A 125 -9.92 -17.93 7.56
N LYS A 126 -10.33 -17.45 6.39
CA LYS A 126 -9.50 -17.48 5.18
C LYS A 126 -8.22 -16.62 5.32
N ILE A 127 -8.33 -15.45 5.98
CA ILE A 127 -7.16 -14.61 6.28
C ILE A 127 -6.22 -15.36 7.24
N VAL A 128 -6.73 -15.94 8.32
CA VAL A 128 -5.92 -16.74 9.27
C VAL A 128 -5.29 -17.95 8.59
N GLU A 129 -6.02 -18.62 7.70
CA GLU A 129 -5.51 -19.76 6.92
C GLU A 129 -4.32 -19.37 6.03
N SER A 130 -4.32 -18.15 5.43
CA SER A 130 -3.16 -17.68 4.67
C SER A 130 -1.90 -17.57 5.54
N VAL A 131 -2.05 -17.11 6.79
CA VAL A 131 -0.94 -17.03 7.76
C VAL A 131 -0.47 -18.42 8.20
N LYS A 132 -1.42 -19.32 8.46
CA LYS A 132 -1.11 -20.72 8.83
C LYS A 132 -0.30 -21.40 7.74
N LEU A 133 -0.77 -21.36 6.50
CA LEU A 133 -0.06 -21.95 5.36
C LEU A 133 1.32 -21.29 5.14
N ALA A 134 1.44 -19.99 5.33
CA ALA A 134 2.72 -19.29 5.26
C ALA A 134 3.67 -19.78 6.37
N LYS A 135 3.16 -19.96 7.60
CA LYS A 135 3.94 -20.48 8.74
C LYS A 135 4.40 -21.93 8.52
N GLU A 136 3.57 -22.79 7.95
CA GLU A 136 3.91 -24.16 7.61
C GLU A 136 5.02 -24.25 6.55
N ARG A 137 5.18 -23.20 5.73
CA ARG A 137 6.21 -23.10 4.68
C ARG A 137 7.48 -22.39 5.13
N LEU A 138 7.65 -22.11 6.43
CA LEU A 138 8.86 -21.47 6.94
C LEU A 138 10.12 -22.27 6.61
N GLN A 139 11.07 -21.62 5.96
CA GLN A 139 12.37 -22.18 5.59
C GLN A 139 13.47 -21.14 5.81
N PRO A 140 14.75 -21.57 5.95
CA PRO A 140 15.87 -20.64 6.01
C PRO A 140 15.86 -19.69 4.81
N ALA A 141 16.03 -18.39 5.10
CA ALA A 141 15.83 -17.34 4.11
C ALA A 141 16.85 -16.21 4.21
N ARG A 142 16.91 -15.44 3.15
CA ARG A 142 17.58 -14.13 3.11
C ARG A 142 16.55 -13.07 2.76
N VAL A 143 16.78 -11.84 3.26
CA VAL A 143 16.00 -10.65 2.93
C VAL A 143 16.86 -9.63 2.21
N GLY A 144 16.31 -9.01 1.19
CA GLY A 144 16.93 -7.88 0.49
C GLY A 144 15.91 -6.76 0.24
N TYR A 145 16.41 -5.54 0.18
CA TYR A 145 15.62 -4.36 -0.15
C TYR A 145 16.17 -3.69 -1.40
N GLY A 146 15.28 -3.19 -2.22
CA GLY A 146 15.59 -2.33 -3.36
C GLY A 146 14.46 -1.36 -3.63
N SER A 147 14.72 -0.35 -4.43
CA SER A 147 13.70 0.59 -4.86
C SER A 147 13.86 0.96 -6.32
N GLY A 148 12.74 1.13 -6.99
CA GLY A 148 12.63 1.63 -8.35
C GLY A 148 11.68 2.81 -8.43
N VAL A 149 11.26 3.17 -9.64
CA VAL A 149 10.45 4.36 -9.91
C VAL A 149 9.32 4.02 -10.87
N SER A 150 8.08 4.37 -10.52
CA SER A 150 6.95 4.27 -11.42
C SER A 150 6.21 5.62 -11.53
N TYR A 151 5.74 5.94 -12.74
CA TYR A 151 5.00 7.17 -13.04
C TYR A 151 3.50 6.90 -13.25
N LEU A 152 2.99 5.81 -12.71
CA LEU A 152 1.56 5.43 -12.85
C LEU A 152 0.64 6.23 -11.93
N ASN A 153 1.16 6.87 -10.87
CA ASN A 153 0.38 7.72 -9.99
C ASN A 153 0.52 9.22 -10.36
N VAL A 154 -0.49 9.98 -9.98
CA VAL A 154 -0.53 11.44 -10.10
C VAL A 154 -1.26 12.03 -8.89
N ASN A 155 -0.86 13.22 -8.45
CA ASN A 155 -1.64 13.96 -7.46
C ASN A 155 -3.04 14.23 -8.00
N ARG A 156 -4.09 14.06 -7.18
CA ARG A 156 -5.48 14.15 -7.65
C ARG A 156 -6.19 15.47 -7.36
N ASN A 157 -5.51 16.42 -6.74
CA ASN A 157 -6.11 17.68 -6.29
C ASN A 157 -5.76 18.82 -7.25
N ILE A 158 -6.75 19.29 -8.03
CA ILE A 158 -6.63 20.38 -8.99
C ILE A 158 -7.52 21.56 -8.63
N ILE A 159 -7.20 22.72 -9.19
CA ILE A 159 -8.18 23.81 -9.36
C ILE A 159 -8.81 23.62 -10.75
N ASP A 160 -10.09 23.28 -10.79
CA ASP A 160 -10.82 23.14 -12.04
C ASP A 160 -10.76 24.45 -12.84
N PRO A 161 -10.33 24.42 -14.12
CA PRO A 161 -10.10 25.64 -14.89
C PRO A 161 -11.39 26.40 -15.22
N LYS A 162 -12.55 25.73 -15.23
CA LYS A 162 -13.85 26.34 -15.57
C LYS A 162 -14.51 26.97 -14.34
N THR A 163 -14.57 26.20 -13.25
CA THR A 163 -15.27 26.61 -12.03
C THR A 163 -14.38 27.41 -11.06
N ARG A 164 -13.06 27.33 -11.23
CA ARG A 164 -12.01 27.89 -10.35
C ARG A 164 -12.13 27.38 -8.91
N LYS A 165 -12.65 26.18 -8.72
CA LYS A 165 -12.80 25.50 -7.43
C LYS A 165 -11.93 24.26 -7.37
N TRP A 166 -11.59 23.85 -6.16
CA TRP A 166 -10.94 22.57 -5.94
C TRP A 166 -11.79 21.42 -6.48
N TRP A 167 -11.15 20.49 -7.15
CA TRP A 167 -11.78 19.33 -7.77
C TRP A 167 -10.82 18.14 -7.83
N GLU A 168 -11.38 16.95 -8.01
CA GLU A 168 -10.60 15.75 -8.27
C GLU A 168 -10.23 15.66 -9.76
N GLY A 169 -8.93 15.58 -10.05
CA GLY A 169 -8.42 15.49 -11.42
C GLY A 169 -6.90 15.31 -11.41
N ALA A 170 -6.30 15.03 -12.58
CA ALA A 170 -4.87 14.81 -12.67
C ALA A 170 -4.07 16.12 -12.52
N ASN A 171 -3.37 16.28 -11.41
CA ASN A 171 -2.46 17.38 -11.14
C ASN A 171 -1.00 16.92 -11.35
N TYR A 172 -0.50 17.10 -12.55
CA TYR A 172 0.86 16.68 -12.92
C TYR A 172 1.96 17.53 -12.27
N GLU A 173 1.64 18.69 -11.73
CA GLU A 173 2.57 19.57 -11.00
C GLU A 173 2.51 19.33 -9.48
N GLY A 174 1.52 18.59 -9.01
CA GLY A 174 1.34 18.24 -7.61
C GLY A 174 2.38 17.23 -7.13
N THR A 175 2.62 17.23 -5.82
CA THR A 175 3.56 16.29 -5.21
C THR A 175 3.09 14.85 -5.34
N THR A 176 4.01 13.95 -5.69
CA THR A 176 3.77 12.50 -5.79
C THR A 176 4.94 11.72 -5.23
N ASP A 177 4.68 10.56 -4.65
CA ASP A 177 5.71 9.59 -4.31
C ASP A 177 5.81 8.55 -5.42
N LYS A 178 6.85 8.63 -6.23
CA LYS A 178 7.09 7.74 -7.38
C LYS A 178 7.84 6.46 -7.00
N THR A 179 8.22 6.31 -5.73
CA THR A 179 9.03 5.17 -5.29
C THR A 179 8.23 3.87 -5.35
N VAL A 180 8.80 2.87 -6.00
CA VAL A 180 8.41 1.46 -5.90
C VAL A 180 9.40 0.81 -4.95
N ALA A 181 9.01 0.62 -3.69
CA ALA A 181 9.86 -0.04 -2.70
C ALA A 181 9.60 -1.55 -2.73
N VAL A 182 10.66 -2.36 -2.72
CA VAL A 182 10.57 -3.82 -2.87
C VAL A 182 11.42 -4.51 -1.81
N VAL A 183 10.81 -5.48 -1.12
CA VAL A 183 11.51 -6.40 -0.21
C VAL A 183 11.38 -7.80 -0.79
N LYS A 184 12.52 -8.43 -1.08
CA LYS A 184 12.59 -9.80 -1.56
C LYS A 184 12.95 -10.73 -0.41
N PHE A 185 12.20 -11.81 -0.26
CA PHE A 185 12.58 -12.96 0.57
C PHE A 185 12.90 -14.13 -0.35
N GLU A 186 14.07 -14.69 -0.19
CA GLU A 186 14.55 -15.84 -0.98
C GLU A 186 15.15 -16.92 -0.08
N SER A 187 15.15 -18.16 -0.54
CA SER A 187 15.86 -19.26 0.13
C SER A 187 17.36 -19.05 0.13
N LEU A 188 18.11 -19.84 0.89
CA LEU A 188 19.57 -19.79 0.87
C LEU A 188 20.18 -20.17 -0.50
N SER A 189 19.43 -20.89 -1.33
CA SER A 189 19.80 -21.23 -2.71
C SER A 189 19.43 -20.13 -3.73
N GLY A 190 18.74 -19.07 -3.31
CA GLY A 190 18.31 -17.96 -4.17
C GLY A 190 16.94 -18.13 -4.80
N GLU A 191 16.19 -19.19 -4.48
CA GLU A 191 14.81 -19.35 -4.96
C GLU A 191 13.89 -18.35 -4.26
N PRO A 192 13.03 -17.62 -5.00
CA PRO A 192 12.14 -16.63 -4.41
C PRO A 192 11.07 -17.29 -3.54
N ILE A 193 10.80 -16.71 -2.36
CA ILE A 193 9.75 -17.13 -1.41
C ILE A 193 8.60 -16.12 -1.45
N ALA A 194 8.93 -14.83 -1.34
CA ALA A 194 7.96 -13.75 -1.35
C ALA A 194 8.57 -12.45 -1.87
N VAL A 195 7.70 -11.63 -2.45
CA VAL A 195 8.02 -10.26 -2.88
C VAL A 195 7.00 -9.34 -2.23
N TYR A 196 7.42 -8.57 -1.23
CA TYR A 196 6.61 -7.49 -0.67
C TYR A 196 6.94 -6.20 -1.41
N TYR A 197 5.94 -5.53 -1.97
CA TYR A 197 6.16 -4.29 -2.70
C TYR A 197 5.15 -3.21 -2.29
N ASN A 198 5.62 -1.96 -2.31
CA ASN A 198 4.87 -0.79 -1.85
C ASN A 198 4.85 0.27 -2.94
N TYR A 199 3.66 0.80 -3.22
CA TYR A 199 3.46 1.89 -4.17
C TYR A 199 2.29 2.78 -3.75
N ALA A 200 2.44 4.11 -3.90
CA ALA A 200 1.46 5.10 -3.45
C ALA A 200 0.46 5.44 -4.58
N MET A 201 -0.59 4.62 -4.76
CA MET A 201 -1.63 4.87 -5.76
C MET A 201 -2.96 4.24 -5.33
N HIS A 202 -4.07 4.98 -5.45
CA HIS A 202 -5.41 4.45 -5.20
C HIS A 202 -5.79 3.34 -6.18
N ALA A 203 -6.42 2.29 -5.68
CA ALA A 203 -6.96 1.19 -6.50
C ALA A 203 -8.44 1.44 -6.84
N VAL A 204 -8.68 2.46 -7.67
CA VAL A 204 -10.03 2.99 -8.00
C VAL A 204 -10.41 2.84 -9.46
N THR A 205 -9.58 2.18 -10.28
CA THR A 205 -9.76 2.14 -11.74
C THR A 205 -11.07 1.47 -12.13
N VAL A 206 -11.45 0.39 -11.47
CA VAL A 206 -12.67 -0.38 -11.75
C VAL A 206 -13.84 -0.11 -10.83
N GLY A 207 -13.73 0.87 -9.93
CA GLY A 207 -14.78 1.19 -8.97
C GLY A 207 -16.16 1.52 -9.55
N GLN A 208 -16.27 1.75 -10.86
CA GLN A 208 -17.54 2.02 -11.57
C GLN A 208 -18.08 0.81 -12.37
N LEU A 209 -17.39 -0.34 -12.35
CA LEU A 209 -17.79 -1.52 -13.15
C LEU A 209 -18.84 -2.39 -12.48
N ASP A 210 -19.10 -2.23 -11.18
CA ASP A 210 -20.00 -3.09 -10.39
C ASP A 210 -19.61 -4.58 -10.46
N ARG A 211 -18.33 -4.84 -10.48
CA ARG A 211 -17.75 -6.18 -10.45
C ARG A 211 -16.69 -6.27 -9.37
N VAL A 212 -16.60 -7.43 -8.78
CA VAL A 212 -15.52 -7.72 -7.82
C VAL A 212 -14.19 -7.75 -8.56
N SER A 213 -13.22 -6.99 -8.06
CA SER A 213 -11.87 -6.94 -8.62
C SER A 213 -10.86 -6.51 -7.57
N ALA A 214 -9.66 -7.08 -7.62
CA ALA A 214 -8.50 -6.63 -6.86
C ALA A 214 -7.81 -5.41 -7.49
N ASP A 215 -8.35 -4.87 -8.61
CA ASP A 215 -7.83 -3.73 -9.36
C ASP A 215 -6.35 -3.94 -9.79
N TYR A 216 -5.60 -2.86 -10.04
CA TYR A 216 -4.19 -2.97 -10.44
C TYR A 216 -3.29 -3.69 -9.41
N PRO A 217 -3.51 -3.62 -8.07
CA PRO A 217 -2.72 -4.39 -7.13
C PRO A 217 -2.78 -5.90 -7.37
N GLY A 218 -3.99 -6.42 -7.62
CA GLY A 218 -4.18 -7.83 -7.96
C GLY A 218 -3.52 -8.21 -9.28
N ALA A 219 -3.70 -7.36 -10.31
CA ALA A 219 -3.07 -7.57 -11.62
C ALA A 219 -1.53 -7.53 -11.52
N THR A 220 -0.97 -6.62 -10.72
CA THR A 220 0.48 -6.53 -10.47
C THR A 220 0.99 -7.78 -9.76
N SER A 221 0.32 -8.19 -8.67
CA SER A 221 0.72 -9.38 -7.92
C SER A 221 0.70 -10.63 -8.80
N LYS A 222 -0.37 -10.79 -9.59
CA LYS A 222 -0.47 -11.91 -10.53
C LYS A 222 0.65 -11.89 -11.57
N TYR A 223 0.96 -10.72 -12.15
CA TYR A 223 2.03 -10.59 -13.14
C TYR A 223 3.40 -10.99 -12.56
N ILE A 224 3.70 -10.55 -11.32
CA ILE A 224 4.95 -10.93 -10.63
C ILE A 224 4.97 -12.44 -10.35
N GLU A 225 3.88 -13.00 -9.82
CA GLU A 225 3.76 -14.42 -9.50
C GLU A 225 3.94 -15.29 -10.76
N ASP A 226 3.24 -14.96 -11.85
CA ASP A 226 3.36 -15.64 -13.15
C ASP A 226 4.81 -15.57 -13.70
N SER A 227 5.46 -14.42 -13.57
CA SER A 227 6.84 -14.22 -14.05
C SER A 227 7.90 -14.98 -13.22
N LEU A 228 7.52 -15.41 -12.02
CA LEU A 228 8.35 -16.21 -11.11
C LEU A 228 7.88 -17.67 -11.04
N ASP A 229 7.15 -18.17 -12.05
CA ASP A 229 6.62 -19.54 -12.14
C ASP A 229 5.79 -19.95 -10.92
N ASP A 230 5.02 -19.03 -10.32
CA ASP A 230 4.26 -19.21 -9.06
C ASP A 230 5.11 -19.70 -7.85
N LYS A 231 6.44 -19.54 -7.90
CA LYS A 231 7.34 -19.92 -6.80
C LYS A 231 7.33 -18.95 -5.64
N ALA A 232 6.92 -17.69 -5.89
CA ALA A 232 6.83 -16.65 -4.87
C ALA A 232 5.40 -16.12 -4.71
N VAL A 233 5.08 -15.61 -3.54
CA VAL A 233 3.85 -14.84 -3.30
C VAL A 233 4.19 -13.36 -3.38
N ALA A 234 3.50 -12.62 -4.25
CA ALA A 234 3.66 -11.18 -4.40
C ALA A 234 2.65 -10.44 -3.52
N VAL A 235 3.13 -9.71 -2.53
CA VAL A 235 2.33 -9.04 -1.49
C VAL A 235 2.40 -7.54 -1.67
N PHE A 236 1.33 -6.95 -2.14
CA PHE A 236 1.19 -5.50 -2.30
C PHE A 236 0.96 -4.80 -0.97
N SER A 237 1.44 -3.58 -0.81
CA SER A 237 0.98 -2.65 0.21
C SER A 237 0.78 -1.26 -0.35
N ASN A 238 -0.29 -0.62 0.05
CA ASN A 238 -0.56 0.73 -0.41
C ASN A 238 0.34 1.73 0.35
N GLY A 239 1.11 2.50 -0.39
CA GLY A 239 1.84 3.63 0.15
C GLY A 239 0.92 4.78 0.58
N ALA A 240 1.48 5.95 0.89
CA ALA A 240 0.68 7.12 1.24
C ALA A 240 -0.03 7.69 0.00
N ALA A 241 -1.17 7.13 -0.32
CA ALA A 241 -1.95 7.40 -1.52
C ALA A 241 -3.15 8.32 -1.29
N GLY A 242 -3.30 8.94 -0.11
CA GLY A 242 -4.47 9.75 0.21
C GLY A 242 -4.79 10.84 -0.82
N ASP A 243 -3.79 11.38 -1.48
CA ASP A 243 -3.89 12.38 -2.54
C ASP A 243 -3.41 11.88 -3.92
N GLN A 244 -3.33 10.56 -4.14
CA GLN A 244 -2.75 9.97 -5.35
C GLN A 244 -3.73 9.07 -6.11
N ASN A 245 -4.02 9.39 -7.38
CA ASN A 245 -4.80 8.54 -8.28
C ASN A 245 -3.93 7.96 -9.40
N PRO A 246 -4.41 6.93 -10.11
CA PRO A 246 -3.81 6.49 -11.36
C PRO A 246 -3.81 7.61 -12.42
N ILE A 247 -2.76 7.68 -13.25
CA ILE A 247 -2.75 8.60 -14.41
C ILE A 247 -3.78 8.20 -15.47
N TYR A 248 -4.14 6.92 -15.55
CA TYR A 248 -5.14 6.39 -16.49
C TYR A 248 -6.50 6.24 -15.78
N PHE A 249 -7.14 7.37 -15.51
CA PHE A 249 -8.37 7.43 -14.72
C PHE A 249 -9.55 8.11 -15.45
N GLN A 250 -9.35 8.62 -16.67
CA GLN A 250 -10.37 9.38 -17.41
C GLN A 250 -11.64 8.57 -17.66
N GLN A 251 -11.51 7.30 -18.00
CA GLN A 251 -12.66 6.41 -18.25
C GLN A 251 -13.58 6.27 -17.04
N THR A 252 -13.00 6.28 -15.85
CA THR A 252 -13.76 6.24 -14.59
C THR A 252 -14.54 7.53 -14.38
N PHE A 253 -13.94 8.68 -14.68
CA PHE A 253 -14.66 9.97 -14.66
C PHE A 253 -15.77 10.02 -15.70
N ASP A 254 -15.52 9.55 -16.92
CA ASP A 254 -16.52 9.54 -18.01
C ASP A 254 -17.72 8.66 -17.65
N LEU A 255 -17.51 7.47 -17.11
CA LEU A 255 -18.59 6.59 -16.63
C LEU A 255 -19.36 7.21 -15.46
N ARG A 256 -18.66 7.87 -14.54
CA ARG A 256 -19.29 8.60 -13.44
C ARG A 256 -20.17 9.74 -13.94
N GLU A 257 -19.71 10.49 -14.92
CA GLU A 257 -20.48 11.58 -15.52
C GLU A 257 -21.75 11.07 -16.21
N ILE A 258 -21.67 9.99 -16.99
CA ILE A 258 -22.83 9.33 -17.59
C ILE A 258 -23.85 8.94 -16.50
N ARG A 259 -23.39 8.40 -15.39
CA ARG A 259 -24.23 8.00 -14.27
C ARG A 259 -24.89 9.21 -13.59
N ILE A 260 -24.15 10.28 -13.35
CA ILE A 260 -24.67 11.54 -12.79
C ILE A 260 -25.78 12.09 -13.69
N GLN A 261 -25.56 12.11 -15.03
CA GLN A 261 -26.55 12.60 -15.98
C GLN A 261 -27.81 11.72 -16.02
N ASP A 262 -27.68 10.39 -15.91
CA ASP A 262 -28.81 9.48 -15.85
C ASP A 262 -29.67 9.69 -14.60
N TYR A 263 -29.04 9.85 -13.43
CA TYR A 263 -29.75 10.16 -12.19
C TYR A 263 -30.40 11.55 -12.22
N ALA A 264 -29.74 12.54 -12.81
CA ALA A 264 -30.31 13.89 -12.98
C ALA A 264 -31.60 13.88 -13.81
N LYS A 265 -31.68 13.03 -14.84
CA LYS A 265 -32.94 12.83 -15.63
C LYS A 265 -34.07 12.27 -14.76
N ARG A 266 -33.78 11.59 -13.68
CA ARG A 266 -34.74 11.06 -12.70
C ARG A 266 -35.01 12.05 -11.55
N GLY A 267 -34.45 13.25 -11.60
CA GLY A 267 -34.61 14.27 -10.56
C GLY A 267 -33.71 14.03 -9.32
N VAL A 268 -32.69 13.18 -9.42
CA VAL A 268 -31.79 12.84 -8.32
C VAL A 268 -30.40 13.38 -8.60
N ASP A 269 -29.88 14.23 -7.72
CA ASP A 269 -28.48 14.71 -7.80
C ASP A 269 -27.57 13.80 -6.97
N ILE A 270 -26.80 12.96 -7.66
CA ILE A 270 -25.77 12.09 -7.05
C ILE A 270 -24.37 12.66 -7.19
N SER A 271 -24.24 13.87 -7.67
CA SER A 271 -22.96 14.50 -7.95
C SER A 271 -22.06 14.65 -6.72
N ASN A 272 -22.61 14.61 -5.49
CA ASN A 272 -21.94 14.64 -4.19
C ASN A 272 -21.97 13.30 -3.43
N ALA A 273 -22.63 12.29 -3.99
CA ALA A 273 -22.75 10.98 -3.36
C ALA A 273 -21.97 9.95 -4.18
N MET A 274 -21.45 8.94 -3.53
CA MET A 274 -21.09 7.70 -4.22
C MET A 274 -22.41 7.05 -4.65
N PRO A 275 -22.69 6.91 -5.96
CA PRO A 275 -23.91 6.21 -6.37
C PRO A 275 -23.83 4.77 -5.88
N PRO A 276 -25.00 4.16 -5.58
CA PRO A 276 -25.05 2.70 -5.46
C PRO A 276 -24.46 2.14 -6.76
N GLY A 277 -23.59 1.16 -6.64
CA GLY A 277 -22.86 0.62 -7.78
C GLY A 277 -23.80 0.26 -8.92
N GLY A 278 -23.35 0.35 -10.15
CA GLY A 278 -23.97 -0.07 -11.40
C GLY A 278 -25.28 0.56 -11.82
N GLU A 279 -26.05 1.03 -10.91
CA GLU A 279 -27.29 1.74 -11.25
C GLU A 279 -26.97 3.04 -12.02
N GLY A 280 -27.74 3.30 -13.08
CA GLY A 280 -27.59 4.50 -13.92
C GLY A 280 -26.59 4.35 -15.07
N LEU A 281 -25.95 3.18 -15.23
CA LEU A 281 -25.19 2.85 -16.42
C LEU A 281 -26.01 1.91 -17.33
N ASN A 282 -26.31 2.36 -18.53
CA ASN A 282 -26.88 1.47 -19.56
C ASN A 282 -25.77 0.59 -20.15
N LYS A 283 -25.64 -0.63 -19.62
CA LYS A 283 -24.60 -1.60 -20.01
C LYS A 283 -24.78 -2.16 -21.45
N SER A 284 -25.84 -1.78 -22.14
CA SER A 284 -26.05 -2.04 -23.57
C SER A 284 -25.62 -0.86 -24.44
N ASP A 285 -25.29 0.30 -23.86
CA ASP A 285 -24.81 1.47 -24.62
C ASP A 285 -23.38 1.22 -25.12
N PRO A 286 -23.11 1.40 -26.45
CA PRO A 286 -21.79 1.17 -27.01
C PRO A 286 -20.67 2.01 -26.34
N THR A 287 -20.98 3.25 -25.90
CA THR A 287 -20.03 4.12 -25.20
C THR A 287 -19.69 3.56 -23.83
N VAL A 288 -20.69 3.13 -23.07
CA VAL A 288 -20.50 2.51 -21.74
C VAL A 288 -19.68 1.23 -21.89
N ILE A 289 -20.02 0.35 -22.85
CA ILE A 289 -19.27 -0.88 -23.12
C ILE A 289 -17.81 -0.57 -23.44
N LYS A 290 -17.56 0.42 -24.33
CA LYS A 290 -16.20 0.84 -24.70
C LYS A 290 -15.41 1.30 -23.47
N LEU A 291 -15.96 2.20 -22.65
CA LEU A 291 -15.30 2.73 -21.45
C LEU A 291 -15.01 1.62 -20.43
N MET A 292 -15.97 0.72 -20.19
CA MET A 292 -15.79 -0.43 -19.30
C MET A 292 -14.68 -1.37 -19.79
N ASN A 293 -14.58 -1.62 -21.09
CA ASN A 293 -13.52 -2.44 -21.66
C ASN A 293 -12.15 -1.74 -21.55
N GLN A 294 -12.10 -0.42 -21.73
CA GLN A 294 -10.89 0.35 -21.55
C GLN A 294 -10.40 0.31 -20.08
N GLN A 295 -11.30 0.43 -19.11
CA GLN A 295 -10.91 0.28 -17.69
C GLN A 295 -10.27 -1.08 -17.41
N LYS A 296 -10.85 -2.19 -17.90
CA LYS A 296 -10.26 -3.53 -17.77
C LYS A 296 -8.85 -3.61 -18.36
N GLN A 297 -8.65 -3.02 -19.54
CA GLN A 297 -7.33 -2.97 -20.18
C GLN A 297 -6.34 -2.13 -19.37
N MET A 298 -6.78 -1.00 -18.80
CA MET A 298 -5.92 -0.13 -17.98
C MET A 298 -5.41 -0.84 -16.74
N ILE A 299 -6.26 -1.64 -16.06
CA ILE A 299 -5.82 -2.43 -14.90
C ILE A 299 -4.68 -3.37 -15.30
N LEU A 300 -4.88 -4.14 -16.37
CA LEU A 300 -3.88 -5.11 -16.84
C LEU A 300 -2.57 -4.42 -17.24
N SER A 301 -2.67 -3.31 -17.98
CA SER A 301 -1.49 -2.53 -18.39
C SER A 301 -0.74 -1.93 -17.21
N MET A 302 -1.45 -1.31 -16.25
CA MET A 302 -0.81 -0.77 -15.03
C MET A 302 -0.23 -1.89 -14.18
N GLY A 303 -0.93 -3.02 -14.07
CA GLY A 303 -0.44 -4.21 -13.37
C GLY A 303 0.87 -4.73 -13.95
N GLN A 304 0.95 -4.82 -15.28
CA GLN A 304 2.16 -5.23 -15.99
C GLN A 304 3.30 -4.22 -15.80
N PHE A 305 3.05 -2.91 -16.01
CA PHE A 305 4.10 -1.89 -15.88
C PHE A 305 4.67 -1.82 -14.46
N LEU A 306 3.81 -1.85 -13.45
CA LEU A 306 4.28 -1.85 -12.06
C LEU A 306 4.98 -3.17 -11.73
N GLY A 307 4.48 -4.30 -12.23
CA GLY A 307 5.07 -5.62 -12.04
C GLY A 307 6.47 -5.73 -12.67
N GLU A 308 6.68 -5.19 -13.87
CA GLU A 308 8.01 -5.15 -14.50
C GLU A 308 8.99 -4.30 -13.70
N GLU A 309 8.54 -3.16 -13.15
CA GLU A 309 9.42 -2.36 -12.30
C GLU A 309 9.82 -3.12 -11.02
N VAL A 310 8.88 -3.83 -10.38
CA VAL A 310 9.20 -4.68 -9.23
C VAL A 310 10.20 -5.79 -9.62
N LEU A 311 9.99 -6.46 -10.77
CA LEU A 311 10.91 -7.49 -11.26
C LEU A 311 12.28 -6.92 -11.63
N HIS A 312 12.32 -5.71 -12.22
CA HIS A 312 13.57 -4.99 -12.49
C HIS A 312 14.36 -4.76 -11.20
N VAL A 313 13.70 -4.26 -10.15
CA VAL A 313 14.33 -4.06 -8.83
C VAL A 313 14.87 -5.36 -8.26
N ILE A 314 14.09 -6.46 -8.34
CA ILE A 314 14.51 -7.77 -7.84
C ILE A 314 15.77 -8.28 -8.57
N ARG A 315 15.81 -8.15 -9.90
CA ARG A 315 16.95 -8.59 -10.72
C ARG A 315 18.23 -7.83 -10.40
N GLY A 316 18.11 -6.54 -10.04
CA GLY A 316 19.22 -5.67 -9.62
C GLY A 316 19.62 -5.79 -8.15
N MET A 317 18.93 -6.62 -7.37
CA MET A 317 19.13 -6.73 -5.92
C MET A 317 20.28 -7.68 -5.58
N GLU A 318 21.49 -7.14 -5.43
CA GLU A 318 22.70 -7.91 -5.15
C GLU A 318 22.92 -8.21 -3.66
N ARG A 319 22.41 -7.34 -2.77
CA ARG A 319 22.65 -7.45 -1.33
C ARG A 319 21.46 -8.07 -0.64
N THR A 320 21.69 -9.20 0.00
CA THR A 320 20.71 -9.90 0.85
C THR A 320 21.38 -10.36 2.16
N GLU A 321 20.61 -10.38 3.25
CA GLU A 321 21.09 -10.81 4.57
C GLU A 321 20.30 -12.01 5.09
N SER A 322 20.98 -13.00 5.66
CA SER A 322 20.36 -14.20 6.25
C SER A 322 20.23 -14.13 7.78
N ASN A 323 20.97 -13.21 8.41
CA ASN A 323 20.91 -12.94 9.84
C ASN A 323 20.25 -11.59 10.05
N ALA A 324 18.92 -11.57 10.01
CA ALA A 324 18.11 -10.36 10.10
C ALA A 324 17.22 -10.43 11.33
N PRO A 325 17.49 -9.62 12.38
CA PRO A 325 16.63 -9.52 13.53
C PRO A 325 15.28 -8.93 13.12
N ILE A 326 14.22 -9.41 13.77
CA ILE A 326 12.86 -8.90 13.58
C ILE A 326 12.46 -8.08 14.80
N TYR A 327 11.93 -6.91 14.55
CA TYR A 327 11.22 -6.12 15.54
C TYR A 327 9.84 -5.78 15.01
N ALA A 328 8.83 -5.86 15.87
CA ALA A 328 7.51 -5.33 15.61
C ALA A 328 7.01 -4.55 16.82
N GLY A 329 6.34 -3.44 16.56
CA GLY A 329 5.81 -2.60 17.63
C GLY A 329 4.69 -1.70 17.11
N TYR A 330 3.86 -1.20 18.01
CA TYR A 330 2.90 -0.17 17.66
C TYR A 330 2.75 0.88 18.76
N LYS A 331 2.24 2.04 18.36
CA LYS A 331 1.98 3.19 19.24
C LYS A 331 0.69 3.85 18.83
N THR A 332 -0.14 4.23 19.78
CA THR A 332 -1.33 5.06 19.52
C THR A 332 -1.01 6.51 19.83
N ILE A 333 -1.26 7.38 18.87
CA ILE A 333 -1.22 8.83 19.06
C ILE A 333 -2.63 9.40 19.04
N ARG A 334 -2.85 10.55 19.71
CA ARG A 334 -4.14 11.22 19.78
C ARG A 334 -3.99 12.65 19.34
N CYS A 335 -4.76 13.04 18.33
CA CYS A 335 -4.78 14.40 17.80
C CYS A 335 -6.13 15.05 17.99
N PRO A 336 -6.19 16.41 18.19
CA PRO A 336 -7.45 17.12 18.31
C PRO A 336 -8.37 16.88 17.12
N GLY A 337 -9.63 16.57 17.42
CA GLY A 337 -10.64 16.28 16.41
C GLY A 337 -11.49 17.50 16.04
N ARG A 338 -12.09 17.43 14.85
CA ARG A 338 -13.14 18.31 14.36
C ARG A 338 -14.23 17.51 13.68
N GLU A 339 -15.41 18.08 13.59
CA GLU A 339 -16.52 17.51 12.85
C GLU A 339 -17.10 18.56 11.91
N ARG A 340 -17.34 18.19 10.65
CA ARG A 340 -17.94 19.06 9.67
C ARG A 340 -19.43 19.22 9.95
N THR A 341 -19.92 20.48 9.96
CA THR A 341 -21.32 20.81 10.29
C THR A 341 -22.16 21.13 9.06
N ASN A 342 -21.53 21.47 7.93
CA ASN A 342 -22.22 21.70 6.67
C ASN A 342 -22.02 20.55 5.68
N SER A 343 -22.87 20.52 4.63
CA SER A 343 -22.72 19.68 3.46
C SER A 343 -22.10 20.45 2.30
N GLY A 344 -21.63 19.76 1.28
CA GLY A 344 -21.08 20.39 0.07
C GLY A 344 -19.85 19.62 -0.46
N ARG A 345 -19.54 19.89 -1.72
CA ARG A 345 -18.47 19.24 -2.48
C ARG A 345 -17.09 19.84 -2.19
N ALA A 346 -16.07 19.18 -2.74
CA ALA A 346 -14.79 19.81 -3.01
C ALA A 346 -15.00 21.18 -3.67
N GLY A 347 -14.17 22.15 -3.27
CA GLY A 347 -14.29 23.54 -3.73
C GLY A 347 -15.34 24.41 -3.02
N SER A 348 -16.02 23.89 -2.00
CA SER A 348 -16.89 24.65 -1.10
C SER A 348 -16.29 24.70 0.31
N PRO A 349 -16.34 25.84 1.01
CA PRO A 349 -15.80 25.93 2.37
C PRO A 349 -16.46 24.92 3.31
N GLY A 350 -15.65 24.24 4.11
CA GLY A 350 -16.13 23.42 5.22
C GLY A 350 -16.37 24.30 6.46
N GLU A 351 -17.48 24.06 7.15
CA GLU A 351 -17.74 24.60 8.49
C GLU A 351 -17.50 23.47 9.50
N TYR A 352 -16.86 23.80 10.61
CA TYR A 352 -16.43 22.77 11.57
C TYR A 352 -16.73 23.19 13.01
N GLN A 353 -17.04 22.21 13.82
CA GLN A 353 -17.05 22.30 15.26
C GLN A 353 -15.99 21.39 15.88
N ASP A 354 -15.63 21.66 17.13
CA ASP A 354 -14.73 20.83 17.90
C ASP A 354 -15.36 19.45 18.17
N ALA A 355 -14.56 18.41 18.04
CA ALA A 355 -14.95 17.05 18.33
C ALA A 355 -13.91 16.33 19.20
N GLY A 356 -14.28 15.18 19.75
CA GLY A 356 -13.35 14.37 20.53
C GLY A 356 -12.10 14.00 19.74
N PRO A 357 -10.99 13.70 20.44
CA PRO A 357 -9.72 13.40 19.80
C PRO A 357 -9.83 12.20 18.84
N VAL A 358 -9.03 12.23 17.79
CA VAL A 358 -8.87 11.14 16.83
C VAL A 358 -7.65 10.32 17.23
N GLU A 359 -7.84 9.02 17.40
CA GLU A 359 -6.77 8.07 17.63
C GLU A 359 -6.22 7.56 16.30
N LEU A 360 -4.89 7.58 16.17
CA LEU A 360 -4.15 7.04 15.04
C LEU A 360 -3.23 5.94 15.55
N ARG A 361 -3.31 4.75 14.97
CA ARG A 361 -2.44 3.61 15.30
C ARG A 361 -1.27 3.58 14.33
N LEU A 362 -0.08 3.72 14.89
CA LEU A 362 1.18 3.59 14.19
C LEU A 362 1.74 2.20 14.45
N GLY A 363 2.21 1.53 13.44
CA GLY A 363 2.90 0.26 13.52
C GLY A 363 4.30 0.35 12.93
N LEU A 364 5.18 -0.52 13.34
CA LEU A 364 6.50 -0.71 12.74
C LEU A 364 6.81 -2.19 12.65
N VAL A 365 7.27 -2.63 11.49
CA VAL A 365 7.94 -3.92 11.33
C VAL A 365 9.33 -3.62 10.76
N ARG A 366 10.38 -4.06 11.47
CA ARG A 366 11.75 -3.99 10.99
C ARG A 366 12.30 -5.41 10.82
N VAL A 367 12.92 -5.65 9.67
CA VAL A 367 13.60 -6.91 9.34
C VAL A 367 15.01 -6.57 8.87
N GLY A 368 16.00 -6.82 9.73
CA GLY A 368 17.37 -6.37 9.48
C GLY A 368 17.43 -4.85 9.29
N GLN A 369 17.84 -4.41 8.10
CA GLN A 369 17.92 -2.99 7.73
C GLN A 369 16.65 -2.43 7.08
N THR A 370 15.62 -3.25 6.87
CA THR A 370 14.38 -2.83 6.21
C THR A 370 13.34 -2.39 7.25
N VAL A 371 12.78 -1.19 7.06
CA VAL A 371 11.78 -0.57 7.93
C VAL A 371 10.46 -0.38 7.18
N ILE A 372 9.40 -0.96 7.71
CA ILE A 372 8.02 -0.80 7.25
C ILE A 372 7.26 -0.04 8.33
N GLY A 373 7.11 1.27 8.16
CA GLY A 373 6.22 2.08 9.00
C GLY A 373 4.77 1.91 8.54
N ALA A 374 3.83 1.89 9.47
CA ALA A 374 2.44 1.57 9.20
C ALA A 374 1.47 2.53 9.89
N ILE A 375 0.32 2.79 9.27
CA ILE A 375 -0.73 3.64 9.83
C ILE A 375 -2.14 3.21 9.37
N ASN A 376 -3.11 3.34 10.25
CA ASN A 376 -4.50 2.93 10.04
C ASN A 376 -5.38 3.99 9.35
N ALA A 377 -4.87 4.68 8.34
CA ALA A 377 -5.60 5.73 7.63
C ALA A 377 -5.06 5.96 6.21
N GLU A 378 -5.76 6.79 5.43
CA GLU A 378 -5.33 7.26 4.11
C GLU A 378 -4.52 8.56 4.25
N VAL A 379 -3.22 8.46 4.10
CA VAL A 379 -2.26 9.54 4.37
C VAL A 379 -1.83 10.23 3.09
N PHE A 380 -1.65 11.54 3.12
CA PHE A 380 -1.06 12.30 2.01
C PHE A 380 0.41 11.97 1.83
N ASN A 381 0.86 11.93 0.58
CA ASN A 381 2.19 11.47 0.19
C ASN A 381 3.34 12.22 0.87
N LEU A 382 3.20 13.52 1.14
CA LEU A 382 4.25 14.32 1.79
C LEU A 382 4.60 13.85 3.20
N ILE A 383 3.64 13.28 3.95
CA ILE A 383 3.90 12.72 5.29
C ILE A 383 4.81 11.50 5.19
N ALA A 384 4.55 10.61 4.23
CA ALA A 384 5.40 9.44 4.01
C ALA A 384 6.78 9.82 3.46
N GLN A 385 6.85 10.78 2.54
CA GLN A 385 8.13 11.26 2.03
C GLN A 385 8.98 11.88 3.15
N ARG A 386 8.37 12.64 4.07
CA ARG A 386 9.02 13.18 5.25
C ARG A 386 9.54 12.06 6.17
N PHE A 387 8.71 11.05 6.48
CA PHE A 387 9.14 9.89 7.27
C PHE A 387 10.33 9.16 6.64
N LYS A 388 10.27 8.88 5.34
CA LYS A 388 11.39 8.23 4.62
C LYS A 388 12.66 9.06 4.65
N LYS A 389 12.55 10.39 4.54
CA LYS A 389 13.69 11.32 4.55
C LYS A 389 14.33 11.45 5.94
N GLU A 390 13.52 11.42 7.00
CA GLU A 390 13.97 11.59 8.39
C GLU A 390 14.37 10.26 9.05
N SER A 391 14.05 9.12 8.43
CA SER A 391 14.45 7.80 8.91
C SER A 391 15.98 7.62 8.86
N PRO A 392 16.60 7.03 9.91
CA PRO A 392 18.01 6.67 9.88
C PRO A 392 18.31 5.47 8.94
N TYR A 393 17.26 4.77 8.47
CA TYR A 393 17.38 3.64 7.55
C TYR A 393 17.04 4.07 6.13
N THR A 394 17.92 3.79 5.18
CA THR A 394 17.65 4.08 3.76
C THR A 394 16.58 3.15 3.17
N ALA A 395 16.45 1.93 3.71
CA ALA A 395 15.45 0.95 3.34
C ALA A 395 14.13 1.17 4.12
N THR A 396 13.54 2.36 3.99
CA THR A 396 12.32 2.76 4.73
C THR A 396 11.16 2.98 3.77
N MET A 397 10.00 2.43 4.12
CA MET A 397 8.73 2.66 3.44
C MET A 397 7.60 2.92 4.45
N MET A 398 6.49 3.50 3.97
CA MET A 398 5.25 3.64 4.73
C MET A 398 4.15 2.84 4.05
N THR A 399 3.45 2.00 4.81
CA THR A 399 2.21 1.35 4.39
C THR A 399 1.01 1.95 5.13
N THR A 400 -0.09 2.13 4.43
CA THR A 400 -1.30 2.76 4.94
C THR A 400 -2.44 1.75 5.03
N LEU A 401 -3.58 2.14 5.61
CA LEU A 401 -4.76 1.28 5.77
C LEU A 401 -4.47 -0.01 6.54
N THR A 402 -3.67 0.11 7.60
CA THR A 402 -3.17 -1.02 8.38
C THR A 402 -3.89 -1.16 9.71
N ASN A 403 -4.09 -2.39 10.18
CA ASN A 403 -4.50 -2.70 11.55
C ASN A 403 -5.77 -1.94 11.99
N GLY A 404 -6.81 -2.00 11.15
CA GLY A 404 -8.08 -1.31 11.37
C GLY A 404 -8.14 0.08 10.70
N MET A 405 -9.15 0.87 11.05
CA MET A 405 -9.39 2.19 10.48
C MET A 405 -9.47 3.29 11.53
N ALA A 406 -8.76 4.39 11.31
CA ALA A 406 -8.93 5.59 12.11
C ALA A 406 -10.31 6.23 11.84
N ARG A 407 -10.87 6.88 12.86
CA ARG A 407 -12.12 7.64 12.71
C ARG A 407 -12.02 8.76 11.65
N SER A 408 -10.83 9.35 11.46
CA SER A 408 -10.53 10.23 10.32
C SER A 408 -10.01 9.36 9.17
N GLY A 409 -10.80 9.03 8.18
CA GLY A 409 -10.33 8.27 7.03
C GLY A 409 -9.07 8.90 6.41
N TYR A 410 -9.14 10.20 6.07
CA TYR A 410 -8.03 10.93 5.46
C TYR A 410 -7.19 11.71 6.46
N ILE A 411 -5.87 11.74 6.22
CA ILE A 411 -4.89 12.53 6.97
C ILE A 411 -4.11 13.42 5.98
N PRO A 412 -4.57 14.65 5.72
CA PRO A 412 -3.82 15.64 4.97
C PRO A 412 -2.58 16.09 5.73
N ASN A 413 -1.51 16.47 5.02
CA ASN A 413 -0.41 17.21 5.62
C ASN A 413 -0.85 18.63 6.02
N ASP A 414 -0.17 19.26 6.97
CA ASP A 414 -0.64 20.51 7.59
C ASP A 414 -0.84 21.65 6.57
N ALA A 415 0.02 21.75 5.56
CA ALA A 415 -0.12 22.78 4.51
C ALA A 415 -1.38 22.59 3.63
N ALA A 416 -1.92 21.39 3.54
CA ALA A 416 -3.10 21.10 2.72
C ALA A 416 -4.42 21.56 3.35
N TYR A 417 -4.46 21.88 4.64
CA TYR A 417 -5.71 22.25 5.32
C TYR A 417 -6.34 23.55 4.81
N GLY A 418 -5.60 24.40 4.09
CA GLY A 418 -6.14 25.56 3.37
C GLY A 418 -6.85 25.21 2.06
N MET A 419 -6.73 23.98 1.57
CA MET A 419 -7.38 23.51 0.36
C MET A 419 -8.80 23.04 0.69
N GLN A 420 -9.70 23.15 -0.29
CA GLN A 420 -11.08 22.65 -0.15
C GLN A 420 -11.25 21.35 -0.92
N THR A 421 -10.29 20.45 -0.79
CA THR A 421 -10.33 19.14 -1.45
C THR A 421 -11.24 18.17 -0.71
N PHE A 422 -11.65 17.11 -1.36
CA PHE A 422 -12.50 16.08 -0.76
C PHE A 422 -11.90 15.51 0.54
N GLU A 423 -10.61 15.24 0.53
CA GLU A 423 -9.89 14.66 1.66
C GLU A 423 -9.82 15.61 2.86
N VAL A 424 -9.53 16.89 2.60
CA VAL A 424 -9.47 17.92 3.65
C VAL A 424 -10.84 18.15 4.27
N LEU A 425 -11.89 18.19 3.43
CA LEU A 425 -13.26 18.38 3.88
C LEU A 425 -13.78 17.17 4.68
N SER A 426 -13.35 15.96 4.36
CA SER A 426 -13.75 14.75 5.08
C SER A 426 -12.87 14.43 6.28
N SER A 427 -11.69 15.05 6.39
CA SER A 427 -10.78 14.84 7.52
C SER A 427 -11.38 15.35 8.84
N ARG A 428 -11.38 14.48 9.83
CA ARG A 428 -11.85 14.76 11.20
C ARG A 428 -10.75 15.28 12.13
N LEU A 429 -9.58 15.59 11.59
CA LEU A 429 -8.44 16.10 12.33
C LEU A 429 -8.37 17.62 12.23
N LYS A 430 -8.02 18.29 13.33
CA LYS A 430 -7.53 19.68 13.28
C LYS A 430 -6.10 19.70 12.74
N PRO A 431 -5.68 20.76 12.01
CA PRO A 431 -4.30 20.92 11.57
C PRO A 431 -3.33 21.06 12.75
N GLY A 432 -2.04 20.82 12.50
CA GLY A 432 -0.94 21.09 13.44
C GLY A 432 -0.58 19.92 14.36
N CYS A 433 -1.17 18.72 14.21
CA CYS A 433 -0.86 17.57 15.06
C CYS A 433 -0.45 16.33 14.27
N ALA A 434 -1.30 15.86 13.36
CA ALA A 434 -1.19 14.51 12.81
C ALA A 434 0.12 14.28 12.04
N GLU A 435 0.48 15.19 11.13
CA GLU A 435 1.71 15.07 10.33
C GLU A 435 2.94 14.83 11.20
N THR A 436 3.19 15.75 12.14
CA THR A 436 4.38 15.67 13.01
C THR A 436 4.32 14.49 13.97
N SER A 437 3.14 14.19 14.54
CA SER A 437 3.00 13.08 15.48
C SER A 437 3.15 11.71 14.81
N ILE A 438 2.73 11.56 13.56
CA ILE A 438 2.93 10.32 12.78
C ILE A 438 4.43 10.12 12.54
N VAL A 439 5.11 11.13 12.00
CA VAL A 439 6.54 11.01 11.67
C VAL A 439 7.35 10.74 12.93
N ASN A 440 7.19 11.55 13.98
CA ASN A 440 7.92 11.37 15.24
C ASN A 440 7.58 10.03 15.91
N GLY A 441 6.30 9.62 15.90
CA GLY A 441 5.89 8.35 16.49
C GLY A 441 6.48 7.13 15.78
N LEU A 442 6.65 7.18 14.46
CA LEU A 442 7.33 6.13 13.69
C LEU A 442 8.84 6.15 13.92
N LEU A 443 9.46 7.33 14.04
CA LEU A 443 10.88 7.47 14.38
C LEU A 443 11.16 6.98 15.81
N ASP A 444 10.27 7.26 16.77
CA ASP A 444 10.35 6.70 18.13
C ASP A 444 10.34 5.15 18.10
N LEU A 445 9.43 4.55 17.31
CA LEU A 445 9.38 3.09 17.16
C LEU A 445 10.65 2.53 16.52
N ILE A 446 11.29 3.26 15.59
CA ILE A 446 12.61 2.90 15.09
C ILE A 446 13.63 2.91 16.21
N GLY A 447 13.69 3.99 17.01
CA GLY A 447 14.57 4.08 18.17
C GLY A 447 14.33 2.96 19.20
N ASP A 448 13.06 2.59 19.44
CA ASP A 448 12.72 1.46 20.31
C ASP A 448 13.26 0.14 19.75
N SER A 449 13.24 -0.05 18.43
CA SER A 449 13.75 -1.25 17.78
C SER A 449 15.27 -1.44 17.86
N GLU A 450 16.01 -0.41 18.24
CA GLU A 450 17.47 -0.43 18.36
C GLU A 450 17.95 -0.70 19.80
N ARG A 451 17.03 -0.72 20.76
CA ARG A 451 17.39 -0.96 22.16
C ARG A 451 17.82 -2.41 22.38
N PRO A 452 18.85 -2.66 23.22
CA PRO A 452 19.22 -4.03 23.59
C PRO A 452 18.03 -4.79 24.19
N GLY A 453 17.73 -5.97 23.65
CA GLY A 453 16.60 -6.78 24.10
C GLY A 453 15.24 -6.39 23.50
N ALA A 454 15.20 -5.51 22.51
CA ALA A 454 14.00 -5.14 21.78
C ALA A 454 13.45 -6.27 20.87
N GLU A 455 14.16 -7.38 20.75
CA GLU A 455 13.69 -8.58 20.06
C GLU A 455 12.65 -9.28 20.93
N ASN A 456 11.37 -9.06 20.66
CA ASN A 456 10.24 -9.66 21.38
C ASN A 456 9.93 -11.09 20.91
#